data_0c43d4a932af130580ba96044192d3fc
#
_entry.id   0c43d4a932af130580ba96044192d3fc
#
_cell.length_a   1.000
_cell.length_b   1.000
_cell.length_c   1.000
_cell.angle_alpha   90.00
_cell.angle_beta   90.00
_cell.angle_gamma   90.00
#
_symmetry.space_group_name_H-M   'P 1'
#
loop_
_entity.id
_entity.type
_entity.pdbx_description
1 polymer ?
#
loop_
_entity_poly.entity_id
_entity_poly.type
_entity_poly.pdbx_seq_one_letter_code
_entity_poly.pdbx_strand_id
1 'polypeptide(L)'
;AIALLTNTPEYKVWISLMGETPVSGGPTLSRQPHKGVLFKSHNNSAWAISAQEDMKFRLKRAVFDTSSNGTVTLENNTLPSKRLKANPLTFTHGNTALKVIHKDHGMYNTSNNVTIAGVSSGLSTTLSAAITSTATSLTLTSGTNFGNTTGKFARTADSTPRFYIKIDDEIMYYEAISTTSVTSLVRAQEGTTAAAHSAGATVEFFQLHKVPLSQVNKTHTAIANIDLDSYSVTLTSSPAFDGGSGSSAENGGSSVTATENHIINTGFTQVSTLEPEDTQIVGTIRATSATSISGTETSFTKTSAANALGIAINDNTEFDDTFMIASEINETNEMSGVKSYQTDLTLSSGRPNLSPVIDLKRSSWVSVANRINNIDSSSDLASNLTFVASTEPEGDNNAAIYVTKKVILENPATAIKVLLTSHRPATSEIKVLFKTLGAQDSVDFDDLDYEFFNTDGSADEFVNPSLDRDDFQEYVFSAGVTDDGIGTELEEFISFSIKIVMQGTNMSQPPRIKDLRAIALAT
;
A
#
# COMPACT_ATOMS: atom_id res chain seq x y z
N ALA A 1 22.37 37.62 7.09
CA ALA A 1 22.22 38.66 6.05
C ALA A 1 20.83 38.58 5.43
N ILE A 2 20.30 39.72 5.00
CA ILE A 2 19.04 39.79 4.25
C ILE A 2 19.37 40.27 2.86
N ALA A 3 18.99 39.51 1.83
CA ALA A 3 19.20 39.87 0.42
C ALA A 3 17.84 40.08 -0.25
N LEU A 4 17.68 41.20 -0.97
CA LEU A 4 16.53 41.46 -1.82
C LEU A 4 16.96 41.34 -3.26
N LEU A 5 16.37 40.38 -3.98
CA LEU A 5 16.62 40.16 -5.39
C LEU A 5 15.40 40.56 -6.21
N THR A 6 15.59 41.26 -7.30
CA THR A 6 14.53 41.63 -8.23
C THR A 6 15.04 41.61 -9.67
N ASN A 7 14.18 41.25 -10.58
CA ASN A 7 14.42 41.25 -12.02
C ASN A 7 13.83 42.50 -12.71
N THR A 8 13.32 43.47 -11.95
CA THR A 8 12.74 44.72 -12.47
C THR A 8 13.24 45.91 -11.69
N PRO A 9 13.46 47.09 -12.32
CA PRO A 9 13.87 48.33 -11.67
C PRO A 9 12.71 49.02 -10.93
N GLU A 10 11.50 48.51 -10.96
CA GLU A 10 10.32 49.15 -10.38
C GLU A 10 10.24 49.04 -8.87
N TYR A 11 10.88 48.03 -8.26
CA TYR A 11 10.91 47.87 -6.80
C TYR A 11 11.81 48.91 -6.15
N LYS A 12 11.29 49.61 -5.17
CA LYS A 12 11.98 50.61 -4.36
C LYS A 12 12.08 50.17 -2.93
N VAL A 13 13.24 50.36 -2.33
CA VAL A 13 13.52 50.09 -0.94
C VAL A 13 13.87 51.41 -0.25
N TRP A 14 13.30 51.61 0.91
CA TRP A 14 13.64 52.76 1.73
C TRP A 14 15.03 52.60 2.35
N ILE A 15 15.87 53.59 2.14
CA ILE A 15 17.18 53.69 2.77
C ILE A 15 17.26 54.93 3.62
N SER A 16 18.17 54.95 4.59
CA SER A 16 18.59 56.09 5.33
C SER A 16 20.06 56.40 5.01
N LEU A 17 20.41 57.66 4.86
CA LEU A 17 21.75 58.13 4.61
C LEU A 17 22.28 58.93 5.79
N MET A 18 23.48 58.61 6.27
CA MET A 18 24.13 59.37 7.35
C MET A 18 24.36 60.80 6.93
N GLY A 19 24.05 61.75 7.83
CA GLY A 19 24.17 63.18 7.56
C GLY A 19 22.90 63.79 6.96
N GLU A 20 21.86 63.01 6.64
CA GLU A 20 20.60 63.53 6.11
C GLU A 20 19.45 63.48 7.15
N THR A 21 18.48 64.35 6.96
CA THR A 21 17.25 64.38 7.76
C THR A 21 16.25 63.38 7.20
N PRO A 22 15.59 62.53 8.07
CA PRO A 22 14.56 61.60 7.61
C PRO A 22 13.41 62.31 6.90
N VAL A 23 12.83 61.64 5.85
CA VAL A 23 11.68 62.19 5.08
C VAL A 23 10.49 62.50 5.99
N SER A 24 10.36 61.79 7.12
CA SER A 24 9.34 62.02 8.14
C SER A 24 9.62 63.23 9.07
N GLY A 25 10.74 63.93 8.85
CA GLY A 25 11.22 64.96 9.77
C GLY A 25 11.94 64.40 10.99
N GLY A 26 12.62 65.25 11.74
CA GLY A 26 13.34 64.85 12.96
C GLY A 26 14.83 65.16 12.88
N PRO A 27 15.64 64.73 13.83
CA PRO A 27 17.05 65.02 13.86
C PRO A 27 17.81 64.33 12.72
N THR A 28 18.88 64.94 12.30
CA THR A 28 19.83 64.39 11.29
C THR A 28 20.41 63.06 11.80
N LEU A 29 20.50 62.07 10.92
CA LEU A 29 21.06 60.76 11.22
C LEU A 29 22.58 60.88 11.42
N SER A 30 23.04 60.65 12.64
CA SER A 30 24.44 60.80 13.04
C SER A 30 25.19 59.45 13.23
N ARG A 31 24.49 58.36 13.26
CA ARG A 31 25.05 56.99 13.39
C ARG A 31 24.14 55.94 12.82
N GLN A 32 24.72 54.82 12.38
CA GLN A 32 23.95 53.63 12.04
C GLN A 32 23.47 52.95 13.32
N PRO A 33 22.17 52.58 13.42
CA PRO A 33 21.60 51.95 14.60
C PRO A 33 22.03 50.50 14.79
N HIS A 34 22.48 49.83 13.73
CA HIS A 34 22.83 48.42 13.73
C HIS A 34 24.27 48.19 13.25
N LYS A 35 24.90 47.11 13.71
CA LYS A 35 26.19 46.64 13.19
C LYS A 35 25.94 45.95 11.87
N GLY A 36 26.48 46.47 10.80
CA GLY A 36 26.35 45.90 9.46
C GLY A 36 26.56 47.01 8.43
N VAL A 37 26.58 46.63 7.16
CA VAL A 37 26.68 47.53 6.04
C VAL A 37 25.73 47.13 4.94
N LEU A 38 25.24 48.11 4.19
CA LEU A 38 24.43 47.86 3.00
C LEU A 38 25.33 47.50 1.85
N PHE A 39 25.02 46.41 1.17
CA PHE A 39 25.63 46.01 -0.09
C PHE A 39 24.66 46.25 -1.23
N LYS A 40 25.14 46.80 -2.33
CA LYS A 40 24.36 46.99 -3.56
C LYS A 40 25.00 46.23 -4.70
N SER A 41 24.19 45.58 -5.51
CA SER A 41 24.64 44.88 -6.71
C SER A 41 23.68 45.13 -7.87
N HIS A 42 24.23 45.32 -9.08
CA HIS A 42 23.46 45.44 -10.32
C HIS A 42 23.38 44.11 -11.09
N ASN A 43 24.24 43.15 -10.77
CA ASN A 43 24.38 41.91 -11.53
C ASN A 43 24.41 40.64 -10.68
N ASN A 44 24.09 40.77 -9.37
CA ASN A 44 24.10 39.68 -8.39
C ASN A 44 25.46 38.93 -8.23
N SER A 45 26.53 39.41 -8.86
CA SER A 45 27.85 38.78 -8.72
C SER A 45 28.90 39.74 -8.13
N ALA A 46 28.79 41.03 -8.37
CA ALA A 46 29.65 42.07 -7.80
C ALA A 46 28.85 42.94 -6.83
N TRP A 47 29.30 43.04 -5.58
CA TRP A 47 28.63 43.76 -4.51
C TRP A 47 29.49 44.94 -4.04
N ALA A 48 28.94 46.14 -4.13
CA ALA A 48 29.58 47.34 -3.62
C ALA A 48 29.10 47.68 -2.21
N ILE A 49 30.00 47.98 -1.31
CA ILE A 49 29.71 48.38 0.08
C ILE A 49 29.27 49.85 0.10
N SER A 50 28.14 50.12 0.77
CA SER A 50 27.69 51.47 1.07
C SER A 50 27.71 51.68 2.58
N ALA A 51 28.83 52.22 3.08
CA ALA A 51 29.05 52.36 4.52
C ALA A 51 28.25 53.47 5.17
N GLN A 52 27.67 54.39 4.42
CA GLN A 52 26.88 55.52 4.94
C GLN A 52 25.38 55.36 4.76
N GLU A 53 24.96 54.27 4.09
CA GLU A 53 23.54 53.99 3.86
C GLU A 53 23.13 52.73 4.57
N ASP A 54 21.87 52.69 5.03
CA ASP A 54 21.28 51.52 5.61
C ASP A 54 19.85 51.34 5.11
N MET A 55 19.42 50.07 4.98
CA MET A 55 18.09 49.73 4.51
C MET A 55 17.08 49.78 5.66
N LYS A 56 15.93 50.40 5.42
CA LYS A 56 14.85 50.37 6.39
C LYS A 56 14.24 48.94 6.46
N PHE A 57 14.31 48.34 7.61
CA PHE A 57 13.65 47.08 7.87
C PHE A 57 12.99 47.07 9.27
N ARG A 58 12.07 46.17 9.45
CA ARG A 58 11.49 45.85 10.75
C ARG A 58 11.67 44.34 10.99
N LEU A 59 12.48 44.02 11.98
CA LEU A 59 12.66 42.67 12.42
C LEU A 59 11.62 42.33 13.49
N LYS A 60 10.83 41.31 13.24
CA LYS A 60 9.99 40.70 14.26
C LYS A 60 10.56 39.31 14.53
N ARG A 61 10.70 38.94 15.77
CA ARG A 61 11.04 37.57 16.18
C ARG A 61 9.83 36.94 16.85
N ALA A 62 9.69 35.64 16.64
CA ALA A 62 8.78 34.88 17.49
C ALA A 62 9.34 34.76 18.90
N VAL A 63 8.47 34.67 19.87
CA VAL A 63 8.78 34.33 21.24
C VAL A 63 8.01 33.03 21.51
N PHE A 64 8.75 31.97 21.72
CA PHE A 64 8.18 30.65 21.97
C PHE A 64 7.98 30.47 23.48
N ASP A 65 6.92 29.76 23.83
CA ASP A 65 6.68 29.32 25.20
C ASP A 65 7.57 28.09 25.46
N THR A 66 8.50 28.24 26.41
CA THR A 66 9.41 27.17 26.80
C THR A 66 8.87 26.35 27.98
N SER A 67 7.71 26.68 28.51
CA SER A 67 7.06 25.95 29.60
C SER A 67 6.17 24.81 29.11
N SER A 68 5.83 24.79 27.82
CA SER A 68 5.00 23.77 27.19
C SER A 68 5.65 23.26 25.89
N ASN A 69 5.37 22.02 25.55
CA ASN A 69 5.86 21.40 24.32
C ASN A 69 4.85 21.61 23.18
N GLY A 70 5.38 21.83 21.97
CA GLY A 70 4.58 21.75 20.75
C GLY A 70 4.40 20.29 20.33
N THR A 71 3.30 19.96 19.67
CA THR A 71 3.07 18.62 19.13
C THR A 71 2.69 18.71 17.65
N VAL A 72 3.31 17.87 16.85
CA VAL A 72 2.93 17.63 15.44
C VAL A 72 2.52 16.18 15.32
N THR A 73 1.30 15.96 14.87
CA THR A 73 0.77 14.62 14.59
C THR A 73 0.72 14.40 13.09
N LEU A 74 1.39 13.36 12.61
CA LEU A 74 1.35 12.90 11.24
C LEU A 74 0.62 11.58 11.21
N GLU A 75 -0.44 11.49 10.41
CA GLU A 75 -1.25 10.28 10.28
C GLU A 75 -1.49 9.94 8.81
N ASN A 76 -1.67 8.64 8.51
CA ASN A 76 -2.10 8.25 7.19
C ASN A 76 -3.57 8.61 7.00
N ASN A 77 -3.90 9.15 5.83
CA ASN A 77 -5.29 9.26 5.40
C ASN A 77 -5.92 7.88 5.23
N THR A 78 -7.25 7.84 5.17
CA THR A 78 -7.97 6.64 4.74
C THR A 78 -7.30 6.02 3.52
N LEU A 79 -7.11 4.70 3.56
CA LEU A 79 -6.50 3.97 2.45
C LEU A 79 -7.25 4.28 1.15
N PRO A 80 -6.55 4.61 0.06
CA PRO A 80 -7.20 4.94 -1.19
C PRO A 80 -7.94 3.72 -1.75
N SER A 81 -9.12 3.95 -2.31
CA SER A 81 -9.81 2.91 -3.05
C SER A 81 -9.06 2.58 -4.34
N LYS A 82 -8.84 1.31 -4.59
CA LYS A 82 -8.21 0.82 -5.82
C LYS A 82 -9.28 0.49 -6.86
N ARG A 83 -9.16 1.05 -8.05
CA ARG A 83 -10.03 0.70 -9.16
C ARG A 83 -9.66 -0.68 -9.68
N LEU A 84 -10.62 -1.58 -9.73
CA LEU A 84 -10.44 -2.92 -10.25
C LEU A 84 -10.49 -2.95 -11.79
N LYS A 85 -10.07 -4.07 -12.37
CA LYS A 85 -10.32 -4.36 -13.78
C LYS A 85 -11.82 -4.27 -14.06
N ALA A 86 -12.19 -3.89 -15.27
CA ALA A 86 -13.60 -3.89 -15.68
C ALA A 86 -14.24 -5.29 -15.51
N ASN A 87 -15.44 -5.31 -14.96
CA ASN A 87 -16.20 -6.53 -14.70
C ASN A 87 -15.48 -7.58 -13.85
N PRO A 88 -15.04 -7.24 -12.62
CA PRO A 88 -14.16 -8.11 -11.82
C PRO A 88 -14.89 -9.24 -11.09
N LEU A 89 -16.20 -9.37 -11.23
CA LEU A 89 -17.02 -10.27 -10.44
C LEU A 89 -17.39 -11.55 -11.20
N THR A 90 -17.30 -12.69 -10.51
CA THR A 90 -17.80 -13.97 -11.02
C THR A 90 -18.86 -14.52 -10.07
N PHE A 91 -20.08 -14.63 -10.56
CA PHE A 91 -21.19 -15.27 -9.86
C PHE A 91 -21.27 -16.75 -10.24
N THR A 92 -21.59 -17.61 -9.28
CA THR A 92 -21.78 -19.06 -9.48
C THR A 92 -23.17 -19.46 -9.03
N HIS A 93 -23.90 -20.22 -9.85
CA HIS A 93 -25.25 -20.65 -9.53
C HIS A 93 -25.30 -21.39 -8.19
N GLY A 94 -26.23 -20.99 -7.32
CA GLY A 94 -26.44 -21.64 -6.02
C GLY A 94 -25.35 -21.40 -4.99
N ASN A 95 -24.27 -20.67 -5.32
CA ASN A 95 -23.14 -20.44 -4.43
C ASN A 95 -23.13 -19.00 -3.92
N THR A 96 -23.14 -18.80 -2.61
CA THR A 96 -23.05 -17.48 -1.99
C THR A 96 -21.64 -16.89 -1.99
N ALA A 97 -20.61 -17.66 -2.36
CA ALA A 97 -19.25 -17.15 -2.51
C ALA A 97 -19.11 -16.41 -3.86
N LEU A 98 -19.11 -15.09 -3.82
CA LEU A 98 -18.85 -14.24 -4.98
C LEU A 98 -17.34 -14.06 -5.17
N LYS A 99 -16.78 -14.54 -6.27
CA LYS A 99 -15.37 -14.34 -6.59
C LYS A 99 -15.14 -12.91 -7.11
N VAL A 100 -14.12 -12.25 -6.56
CA VAL A 100 -13.68 -10.90 -6.93
C VAL A 100 -12.26 -10.98 -7.48
N ILE A 101 -12.05 -10.52 -8.70
CA ILE A 101 -10.73 -10.39 -9.31
C ILE A 101 -10.15 -9.05 -8.89
N HIS A 102 -9.09 -9.10 -8.12
CA HIS A 102 -8.42 -7.94 -7.55
C HIS A 102 -6.91 -8.18 -7.52
N LYS A 103 -6.27 -7.74 -8.59
CA LYS A 103 -4.84 -7.95 -8.78
C LYS A 103 -4.02 -7.31 -7.67
N ASP A 104 -3.03 -8.03 -7.16
CA ASP A 104 -2.08 -7.55 -6.13
C ASP A 104 -2.80 -6.96 -4.90
N HIS A 105 -3.85 -7.62 -4.42
CA HIS A 105 -4.64 -7.09 -3.29
C HIS A 105 -3.95 -7.19 -1.94
N GLY A 106 -2.92 -8.02 -1.80
CA GLY A 106 -2.14 -8.14 -0.58
C GLY A 106 -2.84 -8.76 0.64
N MET A 107 -4.13 -9.02 0.58
CA MET A 107 -4.87 -9.68 1.66
C MET A 107 -4.48 -11.15 1.75
N TYR A 108 -4.35 -11.68 2.97
CA TYR A 108 -3.83 -13.03 3.21
C TYR A 108 -4.56 -13.80 4.30
N ASN A 109 -5.51 -13.18 4.97
CA ASN A 109 -6.24 -13.78 6.07
C ASN A 109 -7.75 -13.64 5.86
N THR A 110 -8.49 -14.66 6.20
CA THR A 110 -9.97 -14.68 6.07
C THR A 110 -10.67 -13.60 6.89
N SER A 111 -10.03 -13.06 7.92
CA SER A 111 -10.53 -11.93 8.71
C SER A 111 -10.20 -10.56 8.09
N ASN A 112 -9.53 -10.49 6.94
CA ASN A 112 -9.32 -9.23 6.24
C ASN A 112 -10.65 -8.64 5.78
N ASN A 113 -10.76 -7.32 5.90
CA ASN A 113 -11.94 -6.59 5.48
C ASN A 113 -11.70 -5.93 4.12
N VAL A 114 -12.73 -5.86 3.32
CA VAL A 114 -12.69 -5.13 2.06
C VAL A 114 -14.00 -4.40 1.83
N THR A 115 -13.94 -3.15 1.41
CA THR A 115 -15.09 -2.38 0.98
C THR A 115 -15.15 -2.39 -0.53
N ILE A 116 -16.21 -2.98 -1.10
CA ILE A 116 -16.46 -2.99 -2.53
C ILE A 116 -17.51 -1.92 -2.83
N ALA A 117 -17.26 -1.12 -3.86
CA ALA A 117 -18.18 -0.07 -4.30
C ALA A 117 -18.16 0.07 -5.84
N GLY A 118 -19.16 0.76 -6.36
CA GLY A 118 -19.26 1.05 -7.81
C GLY A 118 -19.67 -0.14 -8.66
N VAL A 119 -20.12 -1.23 -8.06
CA VAL A 119 -20.72 -2.37 -8.81
C VAL A 119 -22.05 -1.95 -9.36
N SER A 120 -22.22 -2.10 -10.67
CA SER A 120 -23.43 -1.73 -11.42
C SER A 120 -23.88 -2.88 -12.32
N SER A 121 -25.16 -2.98 -12.54
CA SER A 121 -25.73 -3.88 -13.56
C SER A 121 -25.45 -3.41 -14.99
N GLY A 122 -25.14 -2.13 -15.16
CA GLY A 122 -25.03 -1.47 -16.46
C GLY A 122 -26.39 -1.18 -17.13
N LEU A 123 -27.50 -1.49 -16.46
CA LEU A 123 -28.84 -1.19 -16.94
C LEU A 123 -29.40 -0.01 -16.15
N SER A 124 -29.74 1.06 -16.84
CA SER A 124 -30.39 2.25 -16.27
C SER A 124 -31.38 2.87 -17.24
N THR A 125 -32.30 3.67 -16.69
CA THR A 125 -33.25 4.52 -17.38
C THR A 125 -33.44 5.79 -16.56
N THR A 126 -34.47 6.58 -16.84
CA THR A 126 -34.82 7.75 -16.04
C THR A 126 -36.30 7.72 -15.64
N LEU A 127 -36.64 8.45 -14.58
CA LEU A 127 -38.02 8.71 -14.23
C LEU A 127 -38.67 9.61 -15.28
N SER A 128 -39.84 9.20 -15.79
CA SER A 128 -40.60 10.04 -16.74
C SER A 128 -41.39 11.15 -16.03
N ALA A 129 -41.72 10.98 -14.76
CA ALA A 129 -42.40 11.95 -13.91
C ALA A 129 -41.82 11.92 -12.50
N ALA A 130 -41.87 13.05 -11.76
CA ALA A 130 -41.45 13.11 -10.37
C ALA A 130 -42.34 12.21 -9.49
N ILE A 131 -41.73 11.68 -8.43
CA ILE A 131 -42.42 10.87 -7.42
C ILE A 131 -42.21 11.45 -6.02
N THR A 132 -43.22 11.29 -5.16
CA THR A 132 -43.12 11.67 -3.74
C THR A 132 -42.45 10.56 -2.90
N SER A 133 -42.06 10.86 -1.68
CA SER A 133 -41.51 9.87 -0.73
C SER A 133 -42.51 8.75 -0.36
N THR A 134 -43.81 8.95 -0.60
CA THR A 134 -44.88 7.99 -0.30
C THR A 134 -45.42 7.28 -1.55
N ALA A 135 -44.85 7.50 -2.72
CA ALA A 135 -45.31 6.88 -3.94
C ALA A 135 -45.21 5.36 -3.92
N THR A 136 -46.25 4.66 -4.36
CA THR A 136 -46.34 3.19 -4.48
C THR A 136 -46.23 2.70 -5.93
N SER A 137 -46.02 3.63 -6.86
CA SER A 137 -45.80 3.38 -8.28
C SER A 137 -44.88 4.44 -8.85
N LEU A 138 -44.30 4.16 -10.01
CA LEU A 138 -43.51 5.12 -10.79
C LEU A 138 -43.62 4.81 -12.29
N THR A 139 -43.24 5.77 -13.12
CA THR A 139 -43.18 5.59 -14.56
C THR A 139 -41.78 5.81 -15.07
N LEU A 140 -41.21 4.84 -15.77
CA LEU A 140 -39.92 4.88 -16.40
C LEU A 140 -40.01 5.51 -17.80
N THR A 141 -38.96 6.16 -18.24
CA THR A 141 -38.83 6.61 -19.64
C THR A 141 -38.70 5.41 -20.57
N SER A 142 -38.03 4.35 -20.14
CA SER A 142 -37.93 3.07 -20.83
C SER A 142 -37.99 1.92 -19.83
N GLY A 143 -38.83 0.94 -20.06
CA GLY A 143 -38.90 -0.29 -19.25
C GLY A 143 -38.12 -1.47 -19.84
N THR A 144 -37.32 -1.25 -20.87
CA THR A 144 -36.59 -2.33 -21.55
C THR A 144 -35.68 -3.05 -20.55
N ASN A 145 -35.80 -4.35 -20.45
CA ASN A 145 -35.11 -5.26 -19.53
C ASN A 145 -35.44 -5.10 -18.03
N PHE A 146 -36.29 -4.15 -17.64
CA PHE A 146 -36.71 -3.97 -16.24
C PHE A 146 -37.77 -4.98 -15.79
N GLY A 147 -38.37 -5.73 -16.71
CA GLY A 147 -39.34 -6.77 -16.40
C GLY A 147 -38.90 -8.20 -16.67
N ASN A 148 -37.63 -8.43 -16.88
CA ASN A 148 -37.13 -9.76 -17.24
C ASN A 148 -37.30 -10.77 -16.10
N THR A 149 -37.81 -11.94 -16.43
CA THR A 149 -37.90 -13.08 -15.49
C THR A 149 -36.73 -14.04 -15.65
N THR A 150 -35.91 -13.86 -16.70
CA THR A 150 -34.75 -14.68 -17.05
C THR A 150 -33.51 -13.82 -17.30
N GLY A 151 -32.33 -14.44 -17.26
CA GLY A 151 -31.05 -13.77 -17.51
C GLY A 151 -30.51 -12.97 -16.31
N LYS A 152 -29.44 -12.22 -16.55
CA LYS A 152 -28.75 -11.45 -15.50
C LYS A 152 -29.57 -10.32 -14.87
N PHE A 153 -30.61 -9.86 -15.54
CA PHE A 153 -31.54 -8.84 -15.07
C PHE A 153 -32.85 -9.43 -14.55
N ALA A 154 -32.94 -10.72 -14.32
CA ALA A 154 -34.13 -11.35 -13.83
C ALA A 154 -34.44 -10.91 -12.37
N ARG A 155 -35.73 -11.00 -12.02
CA ARG A 155 -36.19 -10.79 -10.64
C ARG A 155 -35.51 -11.77 -9.66
N THR A 156 -35.50 -11.45 -8.36
CA THR A 156 -34.99 -12.34 -7.33
C THR A 156 -35.64 -13.71 -7.35
N ALA A 157 -34.97 -14.71 -6.82
CA ALA A 157 -35.44 -16.10 -6.80
C ALA A 157 -36.15 -16.51 -5.49
N ASP A 158 -36.39 -15.56 -4.60
CA ASP A 158 -37.07 -15.79 -3.31
C ASP A 158 -38.58 -16.02 -3.47
N SER A 159 -39.27 -16.31 -2.37
CA SER A 159 -40.71 -16.56 -2.35
C SER A 159 -41.55 -15.35 -2.75
N THR A 160 -40.96 -14.16 -2.68
CA THR A 160 -41.57 -12.89 -3.10
C THR A 160 -40.65 -12.23 -4.13
N PRO A 161 -40.71 -12.66 -5.40
CA PRO A 161 -39.79 -12.17 -6.42
C PRO A 161 -39.95 -10.68 -6.66
N ARG A 162 -38.83 -9.96 -6.65
CA ARG A 162 -38.77 -8.50 -6.77
C ARG A 162 -37.66 -8.07 -7.69
N PHE A 163 -37.80 -6.83 -8.19
CA PHE A 163 -36.79 -6.16 -8.98
C PHE A 163 -36.25 -4.98 -8.17
N TYR A 164 -34.99 -5.02 -7.80
CA TYR A 164 -34.36 -3.92 -7.08
C TYR A 164 -33.89 -2.84 -8.02
N ILE A 165 -34.18 -1.60 -7.65
CA ILE A 165 -33.75 -0.38 -8.34
C ILE A 165 -33.16 0.60 -7.32
N LYS A 166 -32.31 1.49 -7.80
CA LYS A 166 -31.77 2.61 -7.02
C LYS A 166 -32.04 3.91 -7.74
N ILE A 167 -32.52 4.92 -7.00
CA ILE A 167 -32.70 6.29 -7.49
C ILE A 167 -32.03 7.20 -6.47
N ASP A 168 -31.03 7.97 -6.91
CA ASP A 168 -30.17 8.75 -6.03
C ASP A 168 -29.60 7.85 -4.92
N ASP A 169 -29.87 8.14 -3.64
CA ASP A 169 -29.42 7.33 -2.49
C ASP A 169 -30.47 6.33 -1.99
N GLU A 170 -31.66 6.28 -2.60
CA GLU A 170 -32.71 5.38 -2.18
C GLU A 170 -32.72 4.07 -2.96
N ILE A 171 -32.71 2.95 -2.24
CA ILE A 171 -32.94 1.62 -2.78
C ILE A 171 -34.41 1.24 -2.54
N MET A 172 -35.05 0.72 -3.56
CA MET A 172 -36.42 0.26 -3.52
C MET A 172 -36.58 -0.99 -4.38
N TYR A 173 -37.68 -1.69 -4.23
CA TYR A 173 -38.02 -2.76 -5.16
C TYR A 173 -39.44 -2.64 -5.65
N TYR A 174 -39.74 -3.30 -6.74
CA TYR A 174 -41.09 -3.47 -7.27
C TYR A 174 -41.32 -4.91 -7.72
N GLU A 175 -42.58 -5.31 -7.81
CA GLU A 175 -42.94 -6.69 -8.14
C GLU A 175 -43.47 -6.81 -9.59
N ALA A 176 -44.04 -5.74 -10.14
CA ALA A 176 -44.60 -5.76 -11.48
C ALA A 176 -44.29 -4.48 -12.27
N ILE A 177 -44.16 -4.67 -13.58
CA ILE A 177 -44.03 -3.59 -14.55
C ILE A 177 -44.87 -3.91 -15.80
N SER A 178 -45.57 -2.93 -16.31
CA SER A 178 -46.25 -2.99 -17.59
C SER A 178 -45.71 -1.91 -18.51
N THR A 179 -44.95 -2.33 -19.53
CA THR A 179 -44.24 -1.45 -20.46
C THR A 179 -43.29 -0.51 -19.73
N THR A 180 -43.74 0.61 -19.19
CA THR A 180 -42.96 1.61 -18.44
C THR A 180 -43.54 1.89 -17.05
N SER A 181 -44.77 1.43 -16.78
CA SER A 181 -45.45 1.66 -15.49
C SER A 181 -45.07 0.58 -14.48
N VAL A 182 -44.39 0.99 -13.42
CA VAL A 182 -44.01 0.15 -12.29
C VAL A 182 -45.06 0.26 -11.20
N THR A 183 -45.46 -0.88 -10.66
CA THR A 183 -46.48 -1.00 -9.59
C THR A 183 -45.94 -1.87 -8.45
N SER A 184 -46.65 -1.86 -7.31
CA SER A 184 -46.21 -2.55 -6.09
C SER A 184 -44.75 -2.12 -5.68
N LEU A 185 -44.54 -0.80 -5.76
CA LEU A 185 -43.26 -0.20 -5.38
C LEU A 185 -43.14 -0.13 -3.85
N VAL A 186 -42.07 -0.71 -3.31
CA VAL A 186 -41.75 -0.68 -1.88
C VAL A 186 -40.49 0.16 -1.68
N ARG A 187 -40.63 1.22 -0.88
CA ARG A 187 -39.64 2.28 -0.66
C ARG A 187 -38.70 1.95 0.49
N ALA A 188 -37.61 2.69 0.57
CA ALA A 188 -36.66 2.67 1.70
C ALA A 188 -36.14 1.27 2.05
N GLN A 189 -35.65 0.55 1.07
CA GLN A 189 -35.08 -0.78 1.27
C GLN A 189 -33.59 -0.70 1.64
N GLU A 190 -33.07 -1.80 2.19
CA GLU A 190 -31.63 -1.96 2.50
C GLU A 190 -31.08 -0.84 3.41
N GLY A 191 -31.92 -0.32 4.33
CA GLY A 191 -31.52 0.71 5.29
C GLY A 191 -31.48 2.14 4.71
N THR A 192 -31.98 2.36 3.51
CA THR A 192 -32.11 3.70 2.93
C THR A 192 -33.37 4.42 3.39
N THR A 193 -33.49 5.70 3.12
CA THR A 193 -34.63 6.54 3.51
C THR A 193 -35.43 6.95 2.27
N ALA A 194 -36.77 6.86 2.37
CA ALA A 194 -37.65 7.28 1.29
C ALA A 194 -37.58 8.79 1.05
N ALA A 195 -37.30 9.18 -0.18
CA ALA A 195 -37.18 10.56 -0.62
C ALA A 195 -38.05 10.87 -1.83
N ALA A 196 -38.32 12.14 -2.09
CA ALA A 196 -38.91 12.56 -3.35
C ALA A 196 -37.86 12.58 -4.45
N HIS A 197 -38.19 12.12 -5.65
CA HIS A 197 -37.29 12.12 -6.80
C HIS A 197 -37.90 12.91 -7.96
N SER A 198 -37.06 13.70 -8.62
CA SER A 198 -37.46 14.55 -9.72
C SER A 198 -37.66 13.76 -11.02
N ALA A 199 -38.49 14.26 -11.92
CA ALA A 199 -38.51 13.77 -13.29
C ALA A 199 -37.13 13.88 -13.92
N GLY A 200 -36.70 12.86 -14.67
CA GLY A 200 -35.36 12.77 -15.25
C GLY A 200 -34.31 12.17 -14.32
N ALA A 201 -34.60 11.92 -13.03
CA ALA A 201 -33.65 11.24 -12.12
C ALA A 201 -33.29 9.85 -12.68
N THR A 202 -32.02 9.48 -12.56
CA THR A 202 -31.53 8.18 -13.04
C THR A 202 -32.11 7.05 -12.19
N VAL A 203 -32.64 6.04 -12.83
CA VAL A 203 -33.11 4.79 -12.21
C VAL A 203 -32.18 3.68 -12.62
N GLU A 204 -31.36 3.23 -11.69
CA GLU A 204 -30.45 2.11 -11.90
C GLU A 204 -31.14 0.79 -11.58
N PHE A 205 -30.95 -0.22 -12.41
CA PHE A 205 -31.34 -1.59 -12.09
C PHE A 205 -30.32 -2.18 -11.11
N PHE A 206 -30.71 -2.40 -9.86
CA PHE A 206 -29.80 -2.58 -8.74
C PHE A 206 -29.67 -4.05 -8.30
N GLN A 207 -29.58 -4.95 -9.26
CA GLN A 207 -29.31 -6.38 -9.02
C GLN A 207 -28.63 -7.04 -10.23
N LEU A 208 -27.96 -8.16 -9.97
CA LEU A 208 -27.37 -9.05 -10.98
C LEU A 208 -27.62 -10.50 -10.59
N HIS A 209 -27.97 -11.35 -11.55
CA HIS A 209 -28.22 -12.78 -11.33
C HIS A 209 -29.13 -13.05 -10.12
N LYS A 210 -30.17 -12.22 -9.97
CA LYS A 210 -31.15 -12.28 -8.88
C LYS A 210 -30.62 -11.90 -7.48
N VAL A 211 -29.40 -11.34 -7.40
CA VAL A 211 -28.78 -10.85 -6.18
C VAL A 211 -28.82 -9.31 -6.15
N PRO A 212 -29.38 -8.68 -5.12
CA PRO A 212 -29.31 -7.23 -4.95
C PRO A 212 -27.89 -6.74 -4.80
N LEU A 213 -27.54 -5.63 -5.45
CA LEU A 213 -26.16 -5.10 -5.43
C LEU A 213 -25.76 -4.49 -4.08
N SER A 214 -26.72 -4.22 -3.18
CA SER A 214 -26.44 -3.88 -1.78
C SER A 214 -25.64 -4.97 -1.04
N GLN A 215 -25.80 -6.23 -1.46
CA GLN A 215 -25.02 -7.33 -0.89
C GLN A 215 -23.56 -7.34 -1.34
N VAL A 216 -23.23 -6.63 -2.41
CA VAL A 216 -21.88 -6.52 -2.98
C VAL A 216 -21.25 -5.18 -2.65
N ASN A 217 -21.98 -4.07 -2.88
CA ASN A 217 -21.56 -2.70 -2.61
C ASN A 217 -21.61 -2.40 -1.10
N LYS A 218 -20.73 -2.98 -0.34
CA LYS A 218 -20.62 -2.80 1.12
C LYS A 218 -19.23 -3.16 1.61
N THR A 219 -19.00 -2.95 2.90
CA THR A 219 -17.84 -3.51 3.60
C THR A 219 -18.12 -4.97 3.95
N HIS A 220 -17.29 -5.86 3.44
CA HIS A 220 -17.25 -7.27 3.81
C HIS A 220 -16.23 -7.46 4.93
N THR A 221 -16.65 -8.01 6.04
CA THR A 221 -15.83 -8.19 7.26
C THR A 221 -15.01 -9.47 7.25
N ALA A 222 -15.21 -10.31 6.26
CA ALA A 222 -14.46 -11.53 6.03
C ALA A 222 -14.37 -11.83 4.53
N ILE A 223 -13.29 -12.47 4.15
CA ILE A 223 -13.05 -12.98 2.79
C ILE A 223 -12.73 -14.47 2.85
N ALA A 224 -12.83 -15.15 1.73
CA ALA A 224 -12.52 -16.58 1.61
C ALA A 224 -11.87 -16.87 0.26
N ASN A 225 -11.39 -18.10 0.07
CA ASN A 225 -10.77 -18.54 -1.20
C ASN A 225 -9.75 -17.52 -1.73
N ILE A 226 -8.82 -17.16 -0.86
CA ILE A 226 -7.85 -16.09 -1.13
C ILE A 226 -6.75 -16.65 -2.03
N ASP A 227 -6.50 -15.94 -3.12
CA ASP A 227 -5.46 -16.22 -4.10
C ASP A 227 -4.65 -14.93 -4.32
N LEU A 228 -3.60 -14.95 -5.12
CA LEU A 228 -2.75 -13.77 -5.38
C LEU A 228 -3.53 -12.59 -5.94
N ASP A 229 -4.47 -12.85 -6.82
CA ASP A 229 -5.20 -11.85 -7.60
C ASP A 229 -6.71 -11.97 -7.44
N SER A 230 -7.19 -12.76 -6.49
CA SER A 230 -8.62 -12.93 -6.26
C SER A 230 -8.96 -13.40 -4.86
N TYR A 231 -10.18 -13.18 -4.46
CA TYR A 231 -10.79 -13.69 -3.23
C TYR A 231 -12.29 -13.83 -3.41
N SER A 232 -12.96 -14.41 -2.45
CA SER A 232 -14.42 -14.48 -2.42
C SER A 232 -14.98 -13.69 -1.25
N VAL A 233 -16.13 -13.05 -1.47
CA VAL A 233 -16.96 -12.44 -0.41
C VAL A 233 -18.27 -13.17 -0.32
N THR A 234 -18.86 -13.22 0.88
CA THR A 234 -20.11 -13.96 1.10
C THR A 234 -21.32 -13.08 0.85
N LEU A 235 -22.19 -13.54 -0.05
CA LEU A 235 -23.49 -12.96 -0.31
C LEU A 235 -24.54 -13.53 0.66
N THR A 236 -25.60 -12.80 0.92
CA THR A 236 -26.74 -13.28 1.70
C THR A 236 -27.68 -14.14 0.85
N SER A 237 -27.80 -13.83 -0.45
CA SER A 237 -28.63 -14.58 -1.40
C SER A 237 -27.77 -15.29 -2.42
N SER A 238 -28.12 -16.51 -2.78
CA SER A 238 -27.43 -17.26 -3.83
C SER A 238 -27.81 -16.75 -5.22
N PRO A 239 -26.84 -16.52 -6.11
CA PRO A 239 -27.11 -16.25 -7.52
C PRO A 239 -27.89 -17.38 -8.17
N ALA A 240 -28.84 -17.05 -9.02
CA ALA A 240 -29.61 -18.04 -9.76
C ALA A 240 -29.53 -17.75 -11.27
N PHE A 241 -29.12 -18.78 -12.03
CA PHE A 241 -29.04 -18.74 -13.48
C PHE A 241 -30.15 -19.59 -14.10
N ASP A 242 -30.58 -19.19 -15.29
CA ASP A 242 -31.50 -19.98 -16.07
C ASP A 242 -30.77 -21.26 -16.53
N GLY A 243 -31.40 -22.41 -16.33
CA GLY A 243 -30.78 -23.71 -16.57
C GLY A 243 -30.15 -24.37 -15.33
N GLY A 244 -30.10 -23.68 -14.18
CA GLY A 244 -29.80 -24.29 -12.88
C GLY A 244 -28.35 -24.66 -12.62
N SER A 245 -27.39 -24.17 -13.42
CA SER A 245 -25.97 -24.45 -13.24
C SER A 245 -25.06 -23.41 -13.90
N GLY A 246 -23.76 -23.47 -13.62
CA GLY A 246 -22.72 -22.67 -14.27
C GLY A 246 -22.25 -21.47 -13.47
N SER A 247 -21.31 -20.75 -14.04
CA SER A 247 -20.73 -19.51 -13.53
C SER A 247 -20.82 -18.43 -14.61
N SER A 248 -21.00 -17.18 -14.18
CA SER A 248 -20.94 -16.01 -15.05
C SER A 248 -19.81 -15.11 -14.58
N ALA A 249 -18.76 -15.06 -15.35
CA ALA A 249 -17.66 -14.11 -15.18
C ALA A 249 -18.02 -12.75 -15.81
N GLU A 250 -17.15 -11.76 -15.59
CA GLU A 250 -17.23 -10.45 -16.24
C GLU A 250 -18.50 -9.65 -15.89
N ASN A 251 -18.78 -9.54 -14.60
CA ASN A 251 -19.87 -8.72 -14.08
C ASN A 251 -19.33 -7.55 -13.24
N GLY A 252 -20.17 -6.54 -13.04
CA GLY A 252 -19.94 -5.45 -12.11
C GLY A 252 -19.68 -4.09 -12.75
N GLY A 253 -19.37 -4.05 -14.04
CA GLY A 253 -19.09 -2.80 -14.76
C GLY A 253 -17.63 -2.32 -14.64
N SER A 254 -17.36 -1.12 -15.15
CA SER A 254 -16.00 -0.57 -15.27
C SER A 254 -15.61 0.36 -14.12
N SER A 255 -16.49 0.62 -13.17
CA SER A 255 -16.26 1.59 -12.08
C SER A 255 -16.12 0.93 -10.71
N VAL A 256 -15.92 -0.39 -10.68
CA VAL A 256 -15.77 -1.12 -9.42
C VAL A 256 -14.47 -0.73 -8.73
N THR A 257 -14.59 -0.38 -7.47
CA THR A 257 -13.46 -0.09 -6.59
C THR A 257 -13.45 -1.05 -5.40
N ALA A 258 -12.27 -1.38 -4.93
CA ALA A 258 -12.07 -2.07 -3.68
C ALA A 258 -11.17 -1.21 -2.77
N THR A 259 -11.59 -1.06 -1.52
CA THR A 259 -10.76 -0.49 -0.46
C THR A 259 -10.44 -1.62 0.49
N GLU A 260 -9.23 -2.07 0.42
CA GLU A 260 -8.69 -3.03 1.37
C GLU A 260 -8.47 -2.29 2.69
N ASN A 261 -8.98 -2.82 3.77
CA ASN A 261 -8.55 -2.38 5.09
C ASN A 261 -7.20 -3.03 5.37
N HIS A 262 -6.12 -2.50 4.76
CA HIS A 262 -4.91 -3.26 4.55
C HIS A 262 -3.91 -3.01 5.66
N ILE A 263 -3.27 -3.85 5.92
CA ILE A 263 -2.17 -4.49 6.54
C ILE A 263 -0.88 -3.87 6.09
N ILE A 264 -0.33 -3.07 7.00
CA ILE A 264 1.02 -2.56 6.91
C ILE A 264 1.91 -3.58 7.62
N ASN A 265 2.82 -4.21 6.88
CA ASN A 265 3.83 -5.07 7.48
C ASN A 265 5.04 -4.28 7.93
N THR A 266 5.46 -3.32 7.11
CA THR A 266 6.61 -2.47 7.36
C THR A 266 6.28 -1.04 6.97
N GLY A 267 6.66 -0.09 7.80
CA GLY A 267 6.53 1.32 7.52
C GLY A 267 7.84 2.07 7.71
N PHE A 268 8.12 3.02 6.85
CA PHE A 268 9.27 3.90 6.93
C PHE A 268 8.78 5.33 7.02
N THR A 269 9.17 6.03 8.08
CA THR A 269 8.92 7.46 8.23
C THR A 269 10.21 8.21 7.93
N GLN A 270 10.10 9.19 7.05
CA GLN A 270 11.14 10.16 6.82
C GLN A 270 10.66 11.51 7.34
N VAL A 271 11.39 12.10 8.26
CA VAL A 271 11.10 13.43 8.80
C VAL A 271 12.32 14.30 8.60
N SER A 272 12.15 15.43 7.94
CA SER A 272 13.20 16.44 7.80
C SER A 272 13.09 17.45 8.92
N THR A 273 14.12 17.56 9.75
CA THR A 273 14.12 18.38 10.95
C THR A 273 15.30 19.34 10.97
N LEU A 274 15.13 20.45 11.70
CA LEU A 274 16.21 21.32 12.13
C LEU A 274 16.09 21.49 13.64
N GLU A 275 17.12 21.09 14.35
CA GLU A 275 17.20 21.20 15.81
C GLU A 275 18.35 22.14 16.22
N PRO A 276 18.07 23.46 16.33
CA PRO A 276 19.05 24.39 16.88
C PRO A 276 19.45 24.02 18.31
N GLU A 277 20.60 24.53 18.76
CA GLU A 277 21.09 24.33 20.12
C GLU A 277 20.02 24.60 21.20
N ASP A 278 19.91 23.72 22.19
CA ASP A 278 18.89 23.72 23.25
C ASP A 278 17.45 23.49 22.76
N THR A 279 17.25 22.91 21.59
CA THR A 279 15.96 22.43 21.12
C THR A 279 15.97 20.93 20.93
N GLN A 280 14.79 20.30 20.97
CA GLN A 280 14.67 18.85 20.82
C GLN A 280 13.36 18.46 20.14
N ILE A 281 13.42 17.42 19.32
CA ILE A 281 12.25 16.72 18.78
C ILE A 281 12.30 15.26 19.27
N VAL A 282 11.19 14.82 19.88
CA VAL A 282 11.00 13.43 20.28
C VAL A 282 9.81 12.87 19.53
N GLY A 283 9.97 11.72 18.90
CA GLY A 283 8.90 11.09 18.15
C GLY A 283 8.40 9.80 18.77
N THR A 284 7.12 9.52 18.62
CA THR A 284 6.48 8.24 18.94
C THR A 284 5.62 7.79 17.79
N ILE A 285 5.62 6.47 17.49
CA ILE A 285 4.73 5.87 16.52
C ILE A 285 3.61 5.15 17.27
N ARG A 286 2.39 5.34 16.80
CA ARG A 286 1.21 4.56 17.18
C ARG A 286 0.63 3.88 15.96
N ALA A 287 0.22 2.63 16.13
CA ALA A 287 -0.38 1.85 15.06
C ALA A 287 -1.60 1.10 15.59
N THR A 288 -2.61 0.95 14.78
CA THR A 288 -3.86 0.29 15.14
C THR A 288 -4.38 -0.60 14.02
N SER A 289 -5.14 -1.63 14.37
CA SER A 289 -5.89 -2.45 13.40
C SER A 289 -7.18 -1.76 12.91
N ALA A 290 -7.56 -0.63 13.48
CA ALA A 290 -8.69 0.18 13.00
C ALA A 290 -8.32 0.95 11.73
N THR A 291 -9.32 1.44 11.00
CA THR A 291 -9.13 2.20 9.75
C THR A 291 -8.63 3.63 9.96
N SER A 292 -8.72 4.13 11.19
CA SER A 292 -8.21 5.43 11.60
C SER A 292 -7.87 5.40 13.08
N ILE A 293 -6.99 6.28 13.52
CA ILE A 293 -6.68 6.46 14.93
C ILE A 293 -7.66 7.48 15.51
N SER A 294 -8.53 7.05 16.40
CA SER A 294 -9.51 7.90 17.07
C SER A 294 -9.05 8.37 18.46
N GLY A 295 -7.94 7.82 18.94
CA GLY A 295 -7.41 8.10 20.27
C GLY A 295 -7.98 7.23 21.38
N THR A 296 -8.93 6.36 21.07
CA THR A 296 -9.57 5.40 22.01
C THR A 296 -9.12 3.97 21.80
N GLU A 297 -8.48 3.66 20.68
CA GLU A 297 -7.98 2.34 20.37
C GLU A 297 -6.75 2.02 21.22
N THR A 298 -6.54 0.73 21.47
CA THR A 298 -5.27 0.24 22.01
C THR A 298 -4.17 0.58 21.01
N SER A 299 -3.53 1.71 21.22
CA SER A 299 -2.43 2.14 20.38
C SER A 299 -1.22 1.28 20.69
N PHE A 300 -0.57 0.82 19.65
CA PHE A 300 0.68 0.13 19.74
C PHE A 300 1.78 1.16 20.05
N THR A 301 2.22 1.21 21.29
CA THR A 301 3.34 2.07 21.69
C THR A 301 4.49 1.17 22.08
N LYS A 302 5.57 1.18 21.32
CA LYS A 302 6.81 0.55 21.77
C LYS A 302 7.42 1.44 22.86
N THR A 303 7.16 1.08 24.09
CA THR A 303 7.81 1.65 25.27
C THR A 303 9.13 0.91 25.54
N SER A 304 10.15 1.11 24.76
CA SER A 304 11.49 0.87 25.30
C SER A 304 11.97 2.15 25.96
N ALA A 305 12.55 2.03 27.14
CA ALA A 305 12.91 3.13 28.01
C ALA A 305 13.99 4.09 27.46
N ALA A 306 14.44 3.91 26.24
CA ALA A 306 15.48 4.73 25.63
C ALA A 306 15.01 5.54 24.42
N ASN A 307 14.08 5.05 23.60
CA ASN A 307 13.49 5.80 22.48
C ASN A 307 12.35 4.99 21.89
N ALA A 308 11.14 5.51 21.92
CA ALA A 308 9.97 4.84 21.36
C ALA A 308 10.10 4.55 19.85
N LEU A 309 11.03 5.16 19.16
CA LEU A 309 11.25 4.98 17.72
C LEU A 309 12.70 4.60 17.37
N GLY A 310 13.61 4.56 18.31
CA GLY A 310 15.04 4.45 17.96
C GLY A 310 15.52 5.59 17.04
N ILE A 311 14.78 6.71 17.01
CA ILE A 311 15.16 7.87 16.22
C ILE A 311 16.33 8.54 16.93
N ALA A 312 17.53 8.30 16.46
CA ALA A 312 18.60 9.25 16.67
C ALA A 312 18.33 10.44 15.75
N ILE A 313 17.59 11.41 16.23
CA ILE A 313 17.57 12.71 15.59
C ILE A 313 18.91 13.31 15.93
N ASN A 314 19.80 13.38 14.95
CA ASN A 314 21.10 13.98 15.16
C ASN A 314 20.94 15.47 15.45
N ASP A 315 21.83 16.00 16.30
CA ASP A 315 21.99 17.45 16.57
C ASP A 315 22.42 18.23 15.29
N ASN A 316 21.82 17.93 14.16
CA ASN A 316 22.21 18.55 12.90
C ASN A 316 21.57 19.92 12.76
N THR A 317 22.42 20.89 12.57
CA THR A 317 22.04 22.30 12.36
C THR A 317 21.61 22.59 10.92
N GLU A 318 21.61 21.60 10.02
CA GLU A 318 21.33 21.79 8.59
C GLU A 318 20.11 20.99 8.14
N PHE A 319 19.26 21.62 7.32
CA PHE A 319 18.06 21.02 6.73
C PHE A 319 18.36 19.96 5.65
N ASP A 320 19.62 19.73 5.32
CA ASP A 320 19.98 18.88 4.19
C ASP A 320 20.01 17.39 4.51
N ASP A 321 20.05 17.02 5.80
CA ASP A 321 20.02 15.63 6.21
C ASP A 321 18.60 15.13 6.42
N THR A 322 18.11 14.40 5.46
CA THR A 322 16.87 13.64 5.56
C THR A 322 17.15 12.32 6.28
N PHE A 323 16.52 12.12 7.42
CA PHE A 323 16.60 10.86 8.15
C PHE A 323 15.50 9.92 7.67
N MET A 324 15.89 8.74 7.22
CA MET A 324 14.97 7.63 7.05
C MET A 324 14.88 6.92 8.40
N ILE A 325 13.74 7.08 9.05
CA ILE A 325 13.46 6.42 10.30
C ILE A 325 12.79 5.10 9.99
N ALA A 326 13.56 4.04 9.95
CA ALA A 326 13.04 2.70 10.08
C ALA A 326 12.88 2.42 11.58
N SER A 327 11.66 2.37 12.07
CA SER A 327 11.42 1.98 13.45
C SER A 327 11.63 0.47 13.59
N GLU A 328 12.24 0.03 14.68
CA GLU A 328 12.33 -1.41 15.02
C GLU A 328 10.96 -2.09 15.11
N ILE A 329 9.89 -1.33 15.41
CA ILE A 329 8.50 -1.78 15.35
C ILE A 329 8.13 -2.27 13.96
N ASN A 330 8.68 -1.67 12.91
CA ASN A 330 8.40 -2.04 11.52
C ASN A 330 8.91 -3.44 11.16
N GLU A 331 9.73 -4.02 12.02
CA GLU A 331 10.38 -5.30 11.81
C GLU A 331 9.82 -6.41 12.71
N THR A 332 8.75 -6.13 13.44
CA THR A 332 8.15 -7.07 14.37
C THR A 332 6.80 -7.58 13.89
N ASN A 333 6.37 -8.74 14.38
CA ASN A 333 5.02 -9.29 14.15
C ASN A 333 3.90 -8.34 14.58
N GLU A 334 4.22 -7.39 15.43
CA GLU A 334 3.25 -6.46 15.98
C GLU A 334 2.72 -5.48 14.94
N MET A 335 3.45 -5.26 13.83
CA MET A 335 2.97 -4.49 12.69
C MET A 335 2.08 -5.31 11.74
N SER A 336 2.05 -6.63 11.88
CA SER A 336 1.14 -7.47 11.10
C SER A 336 -0.31 -7.15 11.46
N GLY A 337 -1.10 -6.77 10.47
CA GLY A 337 -2.51 -6.43 10.66
C GLY A 337 -2.78 -4.96 11.01
N VAL A 338 -1.76 -4.12 11.06
CA VAL A 338 -1.92 -2.67 11.23
C VAL A 338 -2.56 -2.05 10.00
N LYS A 339 -3.55 -1.21 10.21
CA LYS A 339 -4.30 -0.52 9.15
C LYS A 339 -4.11 1.00 9.18
N SER A 340 -3.86 1.53 10.36
CA SER A 340 -3.68 2.96 10.58
C SER A 340 -2.45 3.23 11.41
N TYR A 341 -1.83 4.33 11.15
CA TYR A 341 -0.54 4.71 11.65
C TYR A 341 -0.51 6.21 11.97
N GLN A 342 0.11 6.55 13.08
CA GLN A 342 0.29 7.92 13.53
C GLN A 342 1.70 8.10 14.10
N THR A 343 2.39 9.16 13.67
CA THR A 343 3.61 9.63 14.30
C THR A 343 3.32 10.91 15.06
N ASP A 344 3.56 10.91 16.36
CA ASP A 344 3.49 12.10 17.19
C ASP A 344 4.90 12.62 17.44
N LEU A 345 5.16 13.86 17.05
CA LEU A 345 6.43 14.54 17.23
C LEU A 345 6.25 15.63 18.28
N THR A 346 6.97 15.51 19.37
CA THR A 346 6.96 16.49 20.48
C THR A 346 8.17 17.41 20.32
N LEU A 347 7.91 18.71 20.21
CA LEU A 347 8.90 19.75 20.04
C LEU A 347 9.10 20.49 21.34
N SER A 348 10.32 20.62 21.80
CA SER A 348 10.67 21.37 23.00
C SER A 348 11.83 22.32 22.75
N SER A 349 11.93 23.37 23.56
CA SER A 349 13.04 24.34 23.52
C SER A 349 13.33 24.88 24.90
N GLY A 350 14.61 24.97 25.22
CA GLY A 350 15.10 25.71 26.41
C GLY A 350 15.24 27.21 26.19
N ARG A 351 15.07 27.70 24.94
CA ARG A 351 15.25 29.14 24.61
C ARG A 351 14.00 29.75 23.98
N PRO A 352 13.50 30.88 24.50
CA PRO A 352 12.28 31.49 23.97
C PRO A 352 12.41 32.13 22.59
N ASN A 353 13.62 32.16 22.00
CA ASN A 353 13.89 32.74 20.69
C ASN A 353 14.24 31.67 19.63
N LEU A 354 14.27 30.42 20.00
CA LEU A 354 14.53 29.29 19.11
C LEU A 354 13.41 28.26 19.22
N SER A 355 13.14 27.57 18.14
CA SER A 355 12.23 26.43 18.08
C SER A 355 12.85 25.39 17.15
N PRO A 356 12.69 24.11 17.42
CA PRO A 356 12.93 23.10 16.40
C PRO A 356 11.94 23.30 15.26
N VAL A 357 12.29 22.84 14.06
CA VAL A 357 11.49 22.99 12.85
C VAL A 357 11.36 21.63 12.16
N ILE A 358 10.15 21.36 11.67
CA ILE A 358 9.86 20.18 10.85
C ILE A 358 9.47 20.66 9.45
N ASP A 359 10.16 20.20 8.42
CA ASP A 359 9.79 20.46 7.03
C ASP A 359 8.77 19.42 6.56
N LEU A 360 7.49 19.76 6.63
CA LEU A 360 6.40 18.89 6.22
C LEU A 360 6.42 18.55 4.72
N LYS A 361 7.07 19.34 3.89
CA LYS A 361 7.18 19.04 2.45
C LYS A 361 8.20 17.95 2.15
N ARG A 362 9.17 17.78 3.03
CA ARG A 362 10.19 16.73 2.95
C ARG A 362 9.91 15.57 3.90
N SER A 363 8.83 15.65 4.65
CA SER A 363 8.39 14.53 5.50
C SER A 363 7.50 13.60 4.69
N SER A 364 7.72 12.30 4.82
CA SER A 364 6.98 11.28 4.08
C SER A 364 6.84 10.00 4.91
N TRP A 365 5.88 9.20 4.51
CA TRP A 365 5.65 7.86 5.01
C TRP A 365 5.56 6.89 3.84
N VAL A 366 6.24 5.77 3.95
CA VAL A 366 6.15 4.66 3.00
C VAL A 366 5.73 3.41 3.75
N SER A 367 4.65 2.80 3.36
CA SER A 367 4.22 1.51 3.89
C SER A 367 4.43 0.41 2.86
N VAL A 368 4.84 -0.76 3.35
CA VAL A 368 5.09 -1.94 2.53
C VAL A 368 4.32 -3.11 3.11
N ALA A 369 3.63 -3.83 2.24
CA ALA A 369 3.09 -5.14 2.54
C ALA A 369 3.93 -6.20 1.82
N ASN A 370 4.56 -7.07 2.58
CA ASN A 370 5.36 -8.16 2.02
C ASN A 370 4.49 -9.41 1.86
N ARG A 371 4.73 -10.14 0.79
CA ARG A 371 4.14 -11.45 0.57
C ARG A 371 5.26 -12.44 0.27
N ILE A 372 5.52 -13.32 1.22
CA ILE A 372 6.59 -14.30 1.13
C ILE A 372 6.01 -15.69 0.90
N ASN A 373 4.96 -16.04 1.65
CA ASN A 373 4.33 -17.34 1.57
C ASN A 373 3.17 -17.34 0.59
N ASN A 374 2.85 -18.49 0.05
CA ASN A 374 1.59 -18.68 -0.63
C ASN A 374 0.42 -18.56 0.36
N ILE A 375 -0.71 -18.09 -0.13
CA ILE A 375 -1.92 -17.94 0.67
C ILE A 375 -2.76 -19.19 0.51
N ASP A 376 -2.92 -19.93 1.61
CA ASP A 376 -3.94 -20.96 1.70
C ASP A 376 -5.20 -20.36 2.34
N SER A 377 -6.33 -20.55 1.67
CA SER A 377 -7.64 -20.07 2.14
C SER A 377 -8.08 -20.64 3.49
N SER A 378 -7.41 -21.67 3.98
CA SER A 378 -7.78 -22.40 5.19
C SER A 378 -6.91 -22.08 6.40
N SER A 379 -5.79 -21.38 6.27
CA SER A 379 -4.85 -21.20 7.36
C SER A 379 -4.27 -19.80 7.47
N ASP A 380 -3.93 -19.44 8.69
CA ASP A 380 -3.15 -18.28 9.03
C ASP A 380 -1.74 -18.43 8.42
N LEU A 381 -1.26 -17.41 7.73
CA LEU A 381 0.09 -17.38 7.17
C LEU A 381 1.20 -17.68 8.20
N ALA A 382 0.95 -17.40 9.46
CA ALA A 382 1.89 -17.69 10.54
C ALA A 382 2.15 -19.19 10.73
N SER A 383 1.26 -20.06 10.25
CA SER A 383 1.37 -21.52 10.43
C SER A 383 1.94 -22.26 9.21
N ASN A 384 2.20 -21.57 8.10
CA ASN A 384 2.47 -22.22 6.82
C ASN A 384 3.92 -21.99 6.32
N LEU A 385 4.90 -22.52 7.06
CA LEU A 385 6.27 -22.73 6.58
C LEU A 385 6.38 -24.10 5.87
N THR A 386 5.47 -24.40 4.96
CA THR A 386 5.58 -25.65 4.21
C THR A 386 6.24 -25.35 2.88
N PHE A 387 7.48 -25.78 2.76
CA PHE A 387 8.16 -25.80 1.47
C PHE A 387 7.56 -26.96 0.65
N VAL A 388 7.02 -26.65 -0.50
CA VAL A 388 6.59 -27.65 -1.47
C VAL A 388 7.60 -27.64 -2.58
N ALA A 389 8.32 -28.77 -2.74
CA ALA A 389 9.13 -28.97 -3.92
C ALA A 389 8.23 -28.90 -5.15
N SER A 390 8.60 -28.10 -6.12
CA SER A 390 7.85 -27.95 -7.35
C SER A 390 8.75 -28.29 -8.53
N THR A 391 8.19 -28.97 -9.48
CA THR A 391 8.85 -29.32 -10.73
C THR A 391 8.91 -28.12 -11.67
N GLU A 392 7.91 -27.27 -11.62
CA GLU A 392 7.74 -26.13 -12.51
C GLU A 392 7.61 -24.82 -11.75
N PRO A 393 8.12 -23.69 -12.24
CA PRO A 393 7.91 -22.39 -11.63
C PRO A 393 6.43 -22.01 -11.48
N GLU A 394 5.62 -22.36 -12.47
CA GLU A 394 4.18 -22.07 -12.51
C GLU A 394 3.37 -23.00 -11.60
N GLY A 395 3.85 -24.22 -11.38
CA GLY A 395 3.23 -25.21 -10.52
C GLY A 395 3.60 -25.06 -9.05
N ASP A 396 4.54 -24.20 -8.73
CA ASP A 396 5.01 -24.00 -7.36
C ASP A 396 4.05 -23.15 -6.55
N ASN A 397 3.67 -23.64 -5.37
CA ASN A 397 2.76 -22.96 -4.47
C ASN A 397 3.42 -21.85 -3.63
N ASN A 398 4.71 -21.63 -3.73
CA ASN A 398 5.39 -20.57 -3.00
C ASN A 398 5.22 -19.22 -3.69
N ALA A 399 5.05 -18.15 -2.92
CA ALA A 399 4.82 -16.82 -3.45
C ALA A 399 6.12 -16.08 -3.79
N ALA A 400 7.19 -16.33 -3.06
CA ALA A 400 8.48 -15.67 -3.23
C ALA A 400 9.50 -16.62 -3.86
N ILE A 401 9.53 -16.61 -5.19
CA ILE A 401 10.38 -17.49 -6.00
C ILE A 401 11.23 -16.64 -6.93
N TYR A 402 12.50 -16.99 -7.03
CA TYR A 402 13.41 -16.47 -8.03
C TYR A 402 13.98 -17.61 -8.86
N VAL A 403 13.89 -17.51 -10.18
CA VAL A 403 14.43 -18.50 -11.12
C VAL A 403 15.40 -17.80 -12.05
N THR A 404 16.61 -18.34 -12.17
CA THR A 404 17.57 -17.85 -13.16
C THR A 404 17.14 -18.25 -14.57
N LYS A 405 17.59 -17.53 -15.56
CA LYS A 405 17.52 -18.01 -16.94
C LYS A 405 18.34 -19.29 -17.10
N LYS A 406 18.01 -20.09 -18.10
CA LYS A 406 18.84 -21.20 -18.55
C LYS A 406 20.25 -20.68 -18.85
N VAL A 407 21.22 -21.20 -18.14
CA VAL A 407 22.66 -20.99 -18.41
C VAL A 407 23.14 -22.10 -19.32
N ILE A 408 23.80 -21.75 -20.43
CA ILE A 408 24.38 -22.68 -21.36
C ILE A 408 25.90 -22.63 -21.19
N LEU A 409 26.52 -23.80 -21.00
CA LEU A 409 27.95 -23.95 -20.79
C LEU A 409 28.66 -24.21 -22.12
N GLU A 410 29.85 -23.69 -22.25
CA GLU A 410 30.72 -23.98 -23.40
C GLU A 410 31.36 -25.40 -23.29
N ASN A 411 31.66 -25.79 -22.06
CA ASN A 411 32.16 -27.14 -21.76
C ASN A 411 31.23 -27.81 -20.75
N PRO A 412 31.03 -29.13 -20.83
CA PRO A 412 30.24 -29.90 -19.87
C PRO A 412 30.80 -29.76 -18.45
N ALA A 413 29.90 -29.86 -17.47
CA ALA A 413 30.22 -29.82 -16.03
C ALA A 413 29.59 -31.02 -15.33
N THR A 414 30.14 -31.36 -14.14
CA THR A 414 29.68 -32.46 -13.29
C THR A 414 29.37 -32.03 -11.87
N ALA A 415 29.51 -30.73 -11.58
CA ALA A 415 29.15 -30.17 -10.30
C ALA A 415 28.68 -28.72 -10.43
N ILE A 416 27.87 -28.27 -9.48
CA ILE A 416 27.41 -26.88 -9.33
C ILE A 416 27.70 -26.41 -7.91
N LYS A 417 28.29 -25.22 -7.79
CA LYS A 417 28.44 -24.50 -6.53
C LYS A 417 27.72 -23.17 -6.62
N VAL A 418 26.84 -22.91 -5.64
CA VAL A 418 26.11 -21.65 -5.52
C VAL A 418 26.56 -20.93 -4.26
N LEU A 419 26.89 -19.65 -4.40
CA LEU A 419 27.23 -18.75 -3.32
C LEU A 419 26.13 -17.67 -3.27
N LEU A 420 25.40 -17.63 -2.17
CA LEU A 420 24.26 -16.75 -1.98
C LEU A 420 24.53 -15.84 -0.79
N THR A 421 24.71 -14.55 -1.03
CA THR A 421 24.82 -13.56 0.04
C THR A 421 23.44 -13.08 0.43
N SER A 422 23.01 -13.44 1.64
CA SER A 422 21.66 -13.13 2.10
C SER A 422 21.58 -12.80 3.59
N HIS A 423 20.54 -12.04 3.96
CA HIS A 423 20.11 -11.87 5.34
C HIS A 423 18.92 -12.80 5.59
N ARG A 424 19.00 -13.63 6.61
CA ARG A 424 17.94 -14.58 6.98
C ARG A 424 17.58 -14.42 8.46
N PRO A 425 16.40 -13.84 8.78
CA PRO A 425 15.83 -13.87 10.13
C PRO A 425 15.50 -15.31 10.58
N ALA A 426 15.43 -15.51 11.90
CA ALA A 426 15.08 -16.82 12.46
C ALA A 426 13.67 -17.32 12.08
N THR A 427 12.78 -16.38 11.71
CA THR A 427 11.42 -16.66 11.28
C THR A 427 11.30 -16.95 9.80
N SER A 428 12.41 -17.08 9.09
CA SER A 428 12.42 -17.30 7.64
C SER A 428 13.36 -18.39 7.20
N GLU A 429 13.11 -18.93 6.01
CA GLU A 429 13.94 -19.92 5.35
C GLU A 429 14.23 -19.50 3.90
N ILE A 430 15.37 -19.94 3.41
CA ILE A 430 15.77 -19.84 2.00
C ILE A 430 16.13 -21.24 1.55
N LYS A 431 15.45 -21.71 0.50
CA LYS A 431 15.71 -23.02 -0.13
C LYS A 431 16.24 -22.81 -1.52
N VAL A 432 17.25 -23.56 -1.90
CA VAL A 432 17.87 -23.47 -3.21
C VAL A 432 17.76 -24.81 -3.94
N LEU A 433 17.35 -24.74 -5.18
CA LEU A 433 17.18 -25.88 -6.08
C LEU A 433 17.94 -25.62 -7.38
N PHE A 434 18.22 -26.67 -8.10
CA PHE A 434 18.82 -26.61 -9.42
C PHE A 434 18.15 -27.61 -10.35
N LYS A 435 18.30 -27.40 -11.65
CA LYS A 435 18.04 -28.40 -12.68
C LYS A 435 19.12 -28.34 -13.73
N THR A 436 19.46 -29.51 -14.30
CA THR A 436 20.52 -29.68 -15.29
C THR A 436 20.01 -30.38 -16.53
N LEU A 437 20.65 -30.14 -17.66
CA LEU A 437 20.39 -30.86 -18.91
C LEU A 437 21.72 -31.30 -19.55
N GLY A 438 21.85 -32.57 -19.81
CA GLY A 438 22.98 -33.15 -20.54
C GLY A 438 22.91 -32.89 -22.05
N ALA A 439 24.06 -33.03 -22.74
CA ALA A 439 24.16 -32.80 -24.18
C ALA A 439 23.38 -33.85 -25.02
N GLN A 440 23.13 -35.02 -24.44
CA GLN A 440 22.47 -36.12 -25.10
C GLN A 440 21.00 -36.30 -24.70
N ASP A 441 20.52 -35.49 -23.78
CA ASP A 441 19.15 -35.57 -23.30
C ASP A 441 18.15 -35.08 -24.36
N SER A 442 17.08 -35.85 -24.51
CA SER A 442 16.02 -35.56 -25.48
C SER A 442 14.84 -34.81 -24.88
N VAL A 443 14.89 -34.52 -23.58
CA VAL A 443 13.83 -33.79 -22.84
C VAL A 443 14.02 -32.29 -23.04
N ASP A 444 12.91 -31.55 -23.12
CA ASP A 444 13.01 -30.09 -23.12
C ASP A 444 13.47 -29.60 -21.74
N PHE A 445 14.36 -28.60 -21.73
CA PHE A 445 14.87 -28.03 -20.48
C PHE A 445 13.77 -27.48 -19.58
N ASP A 446 12.70 -26.96 -20.18
CA ASP A 446 11.60 -26.39 -19.43
C ASP A 446 10.72 -27.47 -18.75
N ASP A 447 10.72 -28.67 -19.29
CA ASP A 447 9.97 -29.81 -18.74
C ASP A 447 10.75 -30.57 -17.63
N LEU A 448 11.99 -30.17 -17.31
CA LEU A 448 12.79 -30.80 -16.28
C LEU A 448 12.40 -30.34 -14.88
N ASP A 449 12.38 -31.27 -13.94
CA ASP A 449 12.14 -31.02 -12.53
C ASP A 449 13.33 -30.31 -11.86
N TYR A 450 13.05 -29.51 -10.85
CA TYR A 450 14.08 -28.95 -9.98
C TYR A 450 14.41 -29.91 -8.84
N GLU A 451 15.69 -30.12 -8.61
CA GLU A 451 16.22 -30.92 -7.52
C GLU A 451 16.75 -30.02 -6.38
N PHE A 452 16.67 -30.48 -5.16
CA PHE A 452 17.23 -29.78 -4.00
C PHE A 452 18.75 -29.85 -3.96
N PHE A 453 19.40 -28.74 -3.64
CA PHE A 453 20.72 -28.85 -3.02
C PHE A 453 20.57 -29.52 -1.66
N ASN A 454 21.49 -30.38 -1.27
CA ASN A 454 21.50 -31.05 0.04
C ASN A 454 20.16 -31.70 0.37
N THR A 455 19.55 -32.53 -0.21
CA THR A 455 18.30 -33.26 0.09
C THR A 455 17.07 -32.40 0.45
N ASP A 456 17.25 -31.17 0.95
CA ASP A 456 16.17 -30.30 1.43
C ASP A 456 16.29 -28.82 1.00
N GLY A 457 17.27 -28.49 0.17
CA GLY A 457 17.53 -27.14 -0.31
C GLY A 457 18.22 -26.22 0.72
N SER A 458 18.71 -26.75 1.82
CA SER A 458 19.49 -26.01 2.81
C SER A 458 20.95 -25.80 2.34
N ALA A 459 21.65 -24.86 2.93
CA ALA A 459 23.07 -24.62 2.69
C ALA A 459 23.95 -25.76 3.24
N ASP A 460 25.18 -25.87 2.72
CA ASP A 460 26.15 -26.90 3.12
C ASP A 460 26.49 -26.82 4.61
N GLU A 461 26.56 -25.60 5.14
CA GLU A 461 26.79 -25.36 6.54
C GLU A 461 25.65 -24.54 7.16
N PHE A 462 25.41 -24.77 8.44
CA PHE A 462 24.43 -23.98 9.18
C PHE A 462 24.95 -22.58 9.40
N VAL A 463 24.20 -21.60 8.91
CA VAL A 463 24.44 -20.16 9.14
C VAL A 463 23.43 -19.64 10.16
N ASN A 464 23.93 -19.02 11.23
CA ASN A 464 23.06 -18.47 12.27
C ASN A 464 22.14 -17.37 11.70
N PRO A 465 20.85 -17.38 12.04
CA PRO A 465 19.97 -16.29 11.67
C PRO A 465 20.37 -15.02 12.42
N SER A 466 20.18 -13.87 11.77
CA SER A 466 20.48 -12.57 12.36
C SER A 466 19.23 -11.68 12.44
N LEU A 467 19.14 -10.90 13.51
CA LEU A 467 18.15 -9.82 13.64
C LEU A 467 18.66 -8.50 13.06
N ASP A 468 19.97 -8.38 12.86
CA ASP A 468 20.56 -7.20 12.24
C ASP A 468 20.28 -7.22 10.74
N ARG A 469 19.56 -6.22 10.26
CA ARG A 469 19.12 -6.09 8.85
C ARG A 469 20.30 -5.97 7.88
N ASP A 470 21.43 -5.49 8.32
CA ASP A 470 22.60 -5.26 7.50
C ASP A 470 23.61 -6.40 7.58
N ASP A 471 23.33 -7.42 8.41
CA ASP A 471 24.11 -8.64 8.51
C ASP A 471 23.79 -9.61 7.37
N PHE A 472 24.45 -9.39 6.24
CA PHE A 472 24.40 -10.29 5.09
C PHE A 472 25.53 -11.30 5.17
N GLN A 473 25.17 -12.58 5.26
CA GLN A 473 26.09 -13.70 5.36
C GLN A 473 26.11 -14.50 4.06
N GLU A 474 27.21 -15.19 3.77
CA GLU A 474 27.34 -16.05 2.61
C GLU A 474 26.87 -17.47 2.94
N TYR A 475 25.94 -17.98 2.13
CA TYR A 475 25.43 -19.34 2.15
C TYR A 475 25.99 -20.07 0.95
N VAL A 476 26.57 -21.25 1.19
CA VAL A 476 27.15 -22.10 0.15
C VAL A 476 26.27 -23.31 -0.05
N PHE A 477 26.02 -23.65 -1.31
CA PHE A 477 25.25 -24.81 -1.73
C PHE A 477 26.07 -25.54 -2.78
N SER A 478 26.27 -26.85 -2.59
CA SER A 478 27.07 -27.68 -3.49
C SER A 478 26.30 -28.90 -3.98
N ALA A 479 26.36 -29.19 -5.25
CA ALA A 479 25.84 -30.40 -5.86
C ALA A 479 26.90 -30.98 -6.79
N GLY A 480 27.12 -32.27 -6.71
CA GLY A 480 28.25 -32.93 -7.35
C GLY A 480 29.52 -32.97 -6.47
N VAL A 481 30.63 -33.40 -7.01
CA VAL A 481 31.92 -33.33 -6.34
C VAL A 481 32.50 -31.93 -6.50
N THR A 482 32.73 -31.24 -5.39
CA THR A 482 33.30 -29.90 -5.36
C THR A 482 34.82 -29.96 -5.05
N ASP A 483 35.46 -28.78 -4.93
CA ASP A 483 36.89 -28.62 -4.72
C ASP A 483 37.47 -29.41 -3.52
N ASP A 484 36.62 -29.74 -2.55
CA ASP A 484 36.97 -30.50 -1.34
C ASP A 484 36.95 -32.01 -1.54
N GLY A 485 36.53 -32.48 -2.74
CA GLY A 485 36.40 -33.91 -3.08
C GLY A 485 35.24 -34.61 -2.36
N ILE A 486 34.27 -33.85 -1.84
CA ILE A 486 33.07 -34.34 -1.15
C ILE A 486 31.88 -34.26 -2.11
N GLY A 487 31.04 -35.29 -2.10
CA GLY A 487 29.83 -35.38 -2.92
C GLY A 487 29.85 -36.54 -3.90
N THR A 488 28.79 -36.68 -4.67
CA THR A 488 28.67 -37.62 -5.77
C THR A 488 28.58 -36.83 -7.07
N GLU A 489 29.37 -37.14 -8.07
CA GLU A 489 29.33 -36.50 -9.38
C GLU A 489 27.89 -36.48 -9.92
N LEU A 490 27.46 -35.32 -10.42
CA LEU A 490 26.26 -35.21 -11.22
C LEU A 490 26.53 -35.84 -12.60
N GLU A 491 25.46 -36.28 -13.28
CA GLU A 491 25.58 -36.60 -14.70
C GLU A 491 26.07 -35.35 -15.46
N GLU A 492 26.89 -35.59 -16.47
CA GLU A 492 27.51 -34.53 -17.26
C GLU A 492 26.45 -33.65 -17.92
N PHE A 493 26.45 -32.37 -17.66
CA PHE A 493 25.46 -31.42 -18.16
C PHE A 493 26.09 -30.21 -18.88
N ILE A 494 25.34 -29.67 -19.82
CA ILE A 494 25.71 -28.47 -20.61
C ILE A 494 24.79 -27.26 -20.34
N SER A 495 23.73 -27.47 -19.60
CA SER A 495 22.82 -26.37 -19.23
C SER A 495 22.31 -26.56 -17.81
N PHE A 496 22.09 -25.46 -17.12
CA PHE A 496 21.49 -25.48 -15.79
C PHE A 496 20.66 -24.23 -15.50
N SER A 497 19.85 -24.29 -14.46
CA SER A 497 19.11 -23.17 -13.88
C SER A 497 19.03 -23.35 -12.37
N ILE A 498 19.05 -22.23 -11.64
CA ILE A 498 18.91 -22.19 -10.18
C ILE A 498 17.56 -21.60 -9.84
N LYS A 499 16.88 -22.21 -8.88
CA LYS A 499 15.63 -21.74 -8.29
C LYS A 499 15.85 -21.47 -6.81
N ILE A 500 15.44 -20.29 -6.34
CA ILE A 500 15.50 -19.90 -4.94
C ILE A 500 14.09 -19.66 -4.45
N VAL A 501 13.71 -20.31 -3.36
CA VAL A 501 12.42 -20.17 -2.70
C VAL A 501 12.62 -19.54 -1.33
N MET A 502 11.91 -18.47 -1.05
CA MET A 502 11.94 -17.78 0.22
C MET A 502 10.62 -17.97 0.95
N GLN A 503 10.70 -18.29 2.24
CA GLN A 503 9.54 -18.52 3.10
C GLN A 503 9.75 -17.78 4.42
N GLY A 504 8.67 -17.44 5.12
CA GLY A 504 8.77 -16.81 6.43
C GLY A 504 7.44 -16.77 7.16
N THR A 505 7.48 -16.81 8.47
CA THR A 505 6.31 -16.65 9.35
C THR A 505 6.09 -15.19 9.75
N ASN A 506 7.09 -14.34 9.55
CA ASN A 506 7.00 -12.92 9.84
C ASN A 506 7.16 -12.08 8.56
N MET A 507 6.05 -11.53 8.07
CA MET A 507 6.07 -10.71 6.86
C MET A 507 6.75 -9.36 7.04
N SER A 508 6.93 -8.90 8.28
CA SER A 508 7.67 -7.67 8.58
C SER A 508 9.18 -7.87 8.52
N GLN A 509 9.63 -9.13 8.58
CA GLN A 509 11.05 -9.50 8.51
C GLN A 509 11.28 -10.54 7.39
N PRO A 510 11.13 -10.17 6.12
CA PRO A 510 11.39 -11.08 5.02
C PRO A 510 12.89 -11.39 4.90
N PRO A 511 13.27 -12.57 4.44
CA PRO A 511 14.65 -12.82 4.02
C PRO A 511 15.01 -11.90 2.85
N ARG A 512 16.26 -11.52 2.74
CA ARG A 512 16.75 -10.61 1.69
C ARG A 512 17.99 -11.19 1.04
N ILE A 513 18.05 -11.11 -0.29
CA ILE A 513 19.17 -11.59 -1.09
C ILE A 513 19.89 -10.38 -1.67
N LYS A 514 21.20 -10.35 -1.52
CA LYS A 514 22.07 -9.27 -2.00
C LYS A 514 22.87 -9.68 -3.24
N ASP A 515 23.38 -10.91 -3.27
CA ASP A 515 24.23 -11.41 -4.34
C ASP A 515 24.00 -12.90 -4.57
N LEU A 516 24.09 -13.33 -5.82
CA LEU A 516 23.98 -14.72 -6.27
C LEU A 516 25.08 -15.00 -7.28
N ARG A 517 25.91 -15.99 -6.98
CA ARG A 517 26.91 -16.52 -7.91
C ARG A 517 26.71 -18.03 -8.06
N ALA A 518 26.59 -18.51 -9.28
CA ALA A 518 26.53 -19.92 -9.59
C ALA A 518 27.73 -20.30 -10.47
N ILE A 519 28.43 -21.33 -10.08
CA ILE A 519 29.66 -21.83 -10.72
C ILE A 519 29.43 -23.28 -11.11
N ALA A 520 29.54 -23.58 -12.37
CA ALA A 520 29.57 -24.97 -12.87
C ALA A 520 31.05 -25.45 -12.91
N LEU A 521 31.29 -26.61 -12.36
CA LEU A 521 32.64 -27.21 -12.24
C LEU A 521 32.71 -28.49 -13.06
N ALA A 522 33.78 -28.64 -13.82
CA ALA A 522 34.18 -29.90 -14.45
C ALA A 522 35.27 -30.49 -13.53
N THR A 523 34.97 -31.63 -12.91
CA THR A 523 35.89 -32.36 -12.03
C THR A 523 36.51 -33.54 -12.75
#